data_d909f00ac899a843fc7690f6dce31cde
#
_entry.id   d909f00ac899a843fc7690f6dce31cde
#
_cell.length_a   1.000
_cell.length_b   1.000
_cell.length_c   1.000
_cell.angle_alpha   90.00
_cell.angle_beta   90.00
_cell.angle_gamma   90.00
#
_symmetry.space_group_name_H-M   'P 1'
#
loop_
_entity.id
_entity.type
_entity.pdbx_description
1 polymer ?
#
loop_
_entity_poly.entity_id
_entity_poly.type
_entity_poly.pdbx_seq_one_letter_code
_entity_poly.pdbx_strand_id
1 'polypeptide(L)'
;MDLDSDTWVKYPQYRAWHNKLWLSEKLGYLCGPSGAPVPKSDVYIVRPIYNLLGMGLGAKFMSLNPEYDLNQIPAGHFWCEKFDGPHYTVDYEWTYLGNGQGGWKQLHAWRGYNNPQLWRFTKWEKCDIIIELPWFFNKLGWDFKVRYINIEAIGNKVIEVHLRPNPDHRDEYDVLIPIWQGDDITKYTSQGYTYIESHDDAEGQLPKARLGFCAK
;
A
#
# COMPACT_ATOMS: atom_id res chain seq x y z
N MET A 1 3.17 17.51 1.04
CA MET A 1 3.72 16.13 0.87
C MET A 1 3.08 15.57 -0.38
N ASP A 2 3.88 14.92 -1.27
CA ASP A 2 3.36 14.42 -2.55
C ASP A 2 2.35 13.28 -2.32
N LEU A 3 1.26 13.28 -3.08
CA LEU A 3 0.32 12.15 -3.21
C LEU A 3 0.74 11.25 -4.39
N ASP A 4 0.11 10.11 -4.58
CA ASP A 4 0.42 9.24 -5.73
C ASP A 4 0.05 9.88 -7.07
N SER A 5 -1.00 10.69 -7.10
CA SER A 5 -1.36 11.54 -8.26
C SER A 5 -0.26 12.54 -8.60
N ASP A 6 0.37 13.15 -7.60
CA ASP A 6 1.49 14.08 -7.80
C ASP A 6 2.72 13.35 -8.35
N THR A 7 3.06 12.18 -7.78
CA THR A 7 4.20 11.38 -8.25
C THR A 7 3.97 10.77 -9.64
N TRP A 8 2.73 10.47 -10.00
CA TRP A 8 2.35 10.06 -11.34
C TRP A 8 2.66 11.13 -12.40
N VAL A 9 2.45 12.41 -12.05
CA VAL A 9 2.80 13.55 -12.91
C VAL A 9 4.30 13.83 -12.89
N LYS A 10 4.90 13.82 -11.69
CA LYS A 10 6.30 14.15 -11.45
C LYS A 10 7.28 13.15 -12.07
N TYR A 11 6.91 11.87 -12.11
CA TYR A 11 7.76 10.77 -12.56
C TYR A 11 7.16 9.97 -13.73
N PRO A 12 6.90 10.57 -14.91
CA PRO A 12 6.21 9.90 -16.01
C PRO A 12 6.94 8.64 -16.52
N GLN A 13 8.28 8.58 -16.41
CA GLN A 13 9.09 7.44 -16.77
C GLN A 13 8.97 6.25 -15.81
N TYR A 14 8.40 6.46 -14.61
CA TYR A 14 8.25 5.43 -13.57
C TYR A 14 6.79 5.03 -13.33
N ARG A 15 5.84 5.44 -14.18
CA ARG A 15 4.42 5.10 -14.03
C ARG A 15 4.13 3.61 -13.94
N ALA A 16 4.99 2.77 -14.53
CA ALA A 16 4.88 1.33 -14.40
C ALA A 16 4.93 0.83 -12.95
N TRP A 17 5.58 1.58 -12.05
CA TRP A 17 5.66 1.20 -10.63
C TRP A 17 4.33 1.35 -9.88
N HIS A 18 3.42 2.20 -10.35
CA HIS A 18 2.05 2.29 -9.84
C HIS A 18 1.13 1.19 -10.40
N ASN A 19 1.62 0.39 -11.39
CA ASN A 19 0.87 -0.72 -11.97
C ASN A 19 1.04 -1.97 -11.10
N LYS A 20 0.01 -2.30 -10.32
CA LYS A 20 0.02 -3.42 -9.37
C LYS A 20 0.11 -4.79 -10.06
N LEU A 21 -0.45 -4.93 -11.28
CA LEU A 21 -0.30 -6.15 -12.06
C LEU A 21 1.14 -6.33 -12.53
N TRP A 22 1.73 -5.30 -13.14
CA TRP A 22 3.13 -5.34 -13.57
C TRP A 22 4.08 -5.64 -12.40
N LEU A 23 3.85 -5.00 -11.23
CA LEU A 23 4.63 -5.26 -10.02
C LEU A 23 4.50 -6.71 -9.58
N SER A 24 3.28 -7.26 -9.54
CA SER A 24 3.02 -8.65 -9.17
C SER A 24 3.71 -9.64 -10.11
N GLU A 25 3.67 -9.39 -11.43
CA GLU A 25 4.38 -10.18 -12.44
C GLU A 25 5.91 -10.13 -12.23
N LYS A 26 6.49 -8.93 -11.97
CA LYS A 26 7.91 -8.76 -11.70
C LYS A 26 8.38 -9.46 -10.44
N LEU A 27 7.50 -9.59 -9.45
CA LEU A 27 7.75 -10.31 -8.20
C LEU A 27 7.51 -11.82 -8.32
N GLY A 28 7.03 -12.30 -9.48
CA GLY A 28 6.78 -13.73 -9.74
C GLY A 28 5.54 -14.26 -9.03
N TYR A 29 4.58 -13.41 -8.71
CA TYR A 29 3.33 -13.82 -8.09
C TYR A 29 2.37 -14.42 -9.11
N LEU A 30 1.54 -15.37 -8.65
CA LEU A 30 0.47 -15.92 -9.46
C LEU A 30 -0.63 -14.87 -9.64
N CYS A 31 -0.71 -14.29 -10.84
CA CYS A 31 -1.63 -13.20 -11.14
C CYS A 31 -1.98 -13.17 -12.64
N GLY A 32 -3.04 -12.45 -12.97
CA GLY A 32 -3.41 -12.22 -14.36
C GLY A 32 -4.44 -11.09 -14.49
N PRO A 33 -4.51 -10.43 -15.64
CA PRO A 33 -5.51 -9.40 -15.91
C PRO A 33 -6.94 -9.97 -15.94
N SER A 34 -7.93 -9.07 -15.93
CA SER A 34 -9.32 -9.42 -16.26
C SER A 34 -9.37 -10.22 -17.57
N GLY A 35 -10.12 -11.33 -17.60
CA GLY A 35 -10.23 -12.24 -18.73
C GLY A 35 -9.14 -13.34 -18.80
N ALA A 36 -8.03 -13.22 -18.08
CA ALA A 36 -7.03 -14.29 -18.00
C ALA A 36 -7.48 -15.42 -17.05
N PRO A 37 -7.34 -16.71 -17.43
CA PRO A 37 -7.80 -17.82 -16.59
C PRO A 37 -6.98 -17.96 -15.30
N VAL A 38 -7.64 -18.32 -14.21
CA VAL A 38 -6.96 -18.76 -12.98
C VAL A 38 -6.56 -20.24 -13.13
N PRO A 39 -5.40 -20.66 -12.60
CA PRO A 39 -4.89 -22.02 -12.80
C PRO A 39 -5.59 -23.10 -11.93
N LYS A 40 -6.22 -22.69 -10.83
CA LYS A 40 -6.91 -23.58 -9.89
C LYS A 40 -8.05 -22.86 -9.18
N SER A 41 -8.94 -23.64 -8.56
CA SER A 41 -9.95 -23.09 -7.65
C SER A 41 -9.31 -22.64 -6.36
N ASP A 42 -9.46 -21.34 -6.03
CA ASP A 42 -8.90 -20.75 -4.81
C ASP A 42 -9.58 -19.40 -4.51
N VAL A 43 -9.21 -18.80 -3.38
CA VAL A 43 -9.54 -17.40 -3.06
C VAL A 43 -8.43 -16.49 -3.58
N TYR A 44 -8.79 -15.58 -4.45
CA TYR A 44 -7.90 -14.58 -5.02
C TYR A 44 -8.27 -13.18 -4.54
N ILE A 45 -7.29 -12.27 -4.51
CA ILE A 45 -7.56 -10.84 -4.42
C ILE A 45 -7.79 -10.28 -5.82
N VAL A 46 -8.93 -9.62 -6.03
CA VAL A 46 -9.22 -8.86 -7.25
C VAL A 46 -9.16 -7.39 -6.90
N ARG A 47 -8.38 -6.62 -7.65
CA ARG A 47 -8.15 -5.20 -7.38
C ARG A 47 -7.83 -4.41 -8.66
N PRO A 48 -8.01 -3.08 -8.66
CA PRO A 48 -7.59 -2.24 -9.78
C PRO A 48 -6.10 -2.37 -10.08
N ILE A 49 -5.73 -2.33 -11.35
CA ILE A 49 -4.33 -2.28 -11.81
C ILE A 49 -3.67 -0.98 -11.33
N TYR A 50 -4.39 0.13 -11.44
CA TYR A 50 -3.97 1.44 -10.94
C TYR A 50 -4.97 1.93 -9.90
N ASN A 51 -4.48 2.43 -8.79
CA ASN A 51 -5.26 3.11 -7.76
C ASN A 51 -4.41 4.21 -7.15
N LEU A 52 -4.53 5.43 -7.66
CA LEU A 52 -3.76 6.59 -7.20
C LEU A 52 -4.39 7.28 -5.98
N LEU A 53 -5.59 6.85 -5.58
CA LEU A 53 -6.31 7.37 -4.40
C LEU A 53 -5.99 6.57 -3.13
N GLY A 54 -5.30 5.44 -3.26
CA GLY A 54 -4.93 4.59 -2.11
C GLY A 54 -6.12 3.88 -1.47
N MET A 55 -6.03 3.63 -0.16
CA MET A 55 -7.09 3.11 0.72
C MET A 55 -7.68 1.75 0.29
N GLY A 56 -6.98 0.96 -0.54
CA GLY A 56 -7.48 -0.34 -1.00
C GLY A 56 -8.78 -0.29 -1.79
N LEU A 57 -9.13 0.87 -2.37
CA LEU A 57 -10.36 1.05 -3.13
C LEU A 57 -10.48 0.04 -4.28
N GLY A 58 -11.67 -0.56 -4.41
CA GLY A 58 -11.97 -1.54 -5.44
C GLY A 58 -11.37 -2.92 -5.22
N ALA A 59 -10.61 -3.15 -4.15
CA ALA A 59 -10.06 -4.46 -3.81
C ALA A 59 -11.10 -5.33 -3.11
N LYS A 60 -11.18 -6.61 -3.49
CA LYS A 60 -12.06 -7.62 -2.87
C LYS A 60 -11.49 -9.02 -2.99
N PHE A 61 -11.79 -9.88 -2.04
CA PHE A 61 -11.55 -11.32 -2.18
C PHE A 61 -12.66 -11.97 -2.99
N MET A 62 -12.28 -12.86 -3.91
CA MET A 62 -13.19 -13.62 -4.75
C MET A 62 -12.78 -15.09 -4.82
N SER A 63 -13.73 -16.01 -4.64
CA SER A 63 -13.53 -17.41 -4.97
C SER A 63 -13.62 -17.57 -6.49
N LEU A 64 -12.49 -17.88 -7.11
CA LEU A 64 -12.41 -18.10 -8.57
C LEU A 64 -12.00 -19.55 -8.85
N ASN A 65 -12.40 -20.06 -10.01
CA ASN A 65 -12.00 -21.35 -10.51
C ASN A 65 -11.71 -21.25 -12.02
N PRO A 66 -11.05 -22.23 -12.65
CA PRO A 66 -10.71 -22.17 -14.09
C PRO A 66 -11.92 -22.02 -15.04
N GLU A 67 -13.12 -22.39 -14.59
CA GLU A 67 -14.36 -22.29 -15.34
C GLU A 67 -15.14 -21.00 -15.06
N TYR A 68 -14.65 -20.16 -14.11
CA TYR A 68 -15.29 -18.89 -13.77
C TYR A 68 -15.28 -17.95 -14.96
N ASP A 69 -16.42 -17.29 -15.22
CA ASP A 69 -16.49 -16.26 -16.26
C ASP A 69 -15.69 -15.02 -15.83
N LEU A 70 -14.43 -14.99 -16.22
CA LEU A 70 -13.48 -13.94 -15.85
C LEU A 70 -13.77 -12.58 -16.49
N ASN A 71 -14.73 -12.53 -17.45
CA ASN A 71 -15.27 -11.26 -17.95
C ASN A 71 -16.11 -10.52 -16.90
N GLN A 72 -16.50 -11.20 -15.80
CA GLN A 72 -17.13 -10.55 -14.65
C GLN A 72 -16.14 -9.76 -13.77
N ILE A 73 -14.82 -9.95 -13.95
CA ILE A 73 -13.81 -9.09 -13.36
C ILE A 73 -13.78 -7.81 -14.20
N PRO A 74 -14.04 -6.62 -13.61
CA PRO A 74 -14.12 -5.38 -14.37
C PRO A 74 -12.83 -5.08 -15.15
N ALA A 75 -12.97 -4.46 -16.33
CA ALA A 75 -11.81 -3.96 -17.08
C ALA A 75 -10.96 -3.04 -16.18
N GLY A 76 -9.63 -3.10 -16.36
CA GLY A 76 -8.70 -2.34 -15.51
C GLY A 76 -8.44 -2.98 -14.14
N HIS A 77 -9.00 -4.16 -13.87
CA HIS A 77 -8.69 -4.98 -12.68
C HIS A 77 -7.85 -6.19 -13.07
N PHE A 78 -7.26 -6.81 -12.05
CA PHE A 78 -6.53 -8.05 -12.16
C PHE A 78 -6.79 -8.93 -10.93
N TRP A 79 -6.59 -10.22 -11.07
CA TRP A 79 -6.58 -11.16 -9.97
C TRP A 79 -5.14 -11.49 -9.58
N CYS A 80 -4.91 -11.73 -8.30
CA CYS A 80 -3.63 -12.19 -7.77
C CYS A 80 -3.90 -13.21 -6.66
N GLU A 81 -2.97 -14.11 -6.44
CA GLU A 81 -3.03 -15.03 -5.30
C GLU A 81 -3.19 -14.25 -3.99
N LYS A 82 -3.95 -14.82 -3.06
CA LYS A 82 -4.12 -14.24 -1.73
C LYS A 82 -2.87 -14.53 -0.92
N PHE A 83 -2.30 -13.49 -0.31
CA PHE A 83 -1.23 -13.63 0.66
C PHE A 83 -1.79 -13.65 2.08
N ASP A 84 -1.17 -14.45 2.95
CA ASP A 84 -1.46 -14.50 4.38
C ASP A 84 -0.33 -13.84 5.16
N GLY A 85 -0.69 -13.18 6.26
CA GLY A 85 0.23 -12.50 7.15
C GLY A 85 -0.22 -11.10 7.53
N PRO A 86 0.55 -10.42 8.38
CA PRO A 86 0.29 -9.03 8.75
C PRO A 86 0.49 -8.10 7.56
N HIS A 87 -0.30 -7.02 7.52
CA HIS A 87 -0.09 -5.92 6.60
C HIS A 87 0.98 -4.98 7.15
N TYR A 88 1.93 -4.61 6.31
CA TYR A 88 2.98 -3.67 6.64
C TYR A 88 3.00 -2.52 5.63
N THR A 89 3.36 -1.32 6.10
CA THR A 89 3.78 -0.20 5.27
C THR A 89 5.18 0.21 5.71
N VAL A 90 6.10 0.37 4.76
CA VAL A 90 7.53 0.54 5.04
C VAL A 90 8.11 1.63 4.16
N ASP A 91 8.78 2.60 4.78
CA ASP A 91 9.46 3.69 4.10
C ASP A 91 10.94 3.39 3.88
N TYR A 92 11.46 3.78 2.72
CA TYR A 92 12.86 3.66 2.36
C TYR A 92 13.38 4.96 1.80
N GLU A 93 14.67 5.23 2.08
CA GLU A 93 15.44 6.30 1.49
C GLU A 93 16.58 5.71 0.63
N TRP A 94 16.75 6.26 -0.56
CA TRP A 94 17.93 5.94 -1.37
C TRP A 94 19.17 6.61 -0.79
N THR A 95 20.19 5.82 -0.49
CA THR A 95 21.47 6.30 0.06
C THR A 95 22.61 5.96 -0.88
N TYR A 96 23.55 6.90 -1.02
CA TYR A 96 24.78 6.69 -1.77
C TYR A 96 25.85 6.10 -0.85
N LEU A 97 26.44 5.00 -1.29
CA LEU A 97 27.53 4.32 -0.58
C LEU A 97 28.93 4.74 -1.08
N GLY A 98 29.01 5.66 -2.07
CA GLY A 98 30.22 6.03 -2.78
C GLY A 98 30.51 5.13 -4.00
N ASN A 99 31.50 5.51 -4.82
CA ASN A 99 31.94 4.77 -6.03
C ASN A 99 30.82 4.40 -7.03
N GLY A 100 29.74 5.20 -7.08
CA GLY A 100 28.60 4.94 -7.95
C GLY A 100 27.66 3.83 -7.44
N GLN A 101 27.89 3.33 -6.23
CA GLN A 101 27.01 2.39 -5.56
C GLN A 101 25.99 3.11 -4.70
N GLY A 102 24.80 2.54 -4.60
CA GLY A 102 23.73 3.02 -3.73
C GLY A 102 22.78 1.88 -3.40
N GLY A 103 21.91 2.12 -2.42
CA GLY A 103 20.94 1.14 -1.99
C GLY A 103 19.80 1.80 -1.21
N TRP A 104 18.69 1.07 -1.10
CA TRP A 104 17.56 1.47 -0.28
C TRP A 104 17.83 1.15 1.19
N LYS A 105 17.83 2.18 2.02
CA LYS A 105 17.87 2.06 3.48
C LYS A 105 16.44 2.15 4.01
N GLN A 106 15.99 1.13 4.73
CA GLN A 106 14.73 1.16 5.44
C GLN A 106 14.78 2.22 6.55
N LEU A 107 13.74 3.04 6.64
CA LEU A 107 13.57 4.10 7.65
C LEU A 107 12.65 3.63 8.76
N HIS A 108 11.38 3.42 8.41
CA HIS A 108 10.33 3.06 9.35
C HIS A 108 9.51 1.92 8.78
N ALA A 109 8.97 1.10 9.69
CA ALA A 109 7.98 0.08 9.36
C ALA A 109 6.80 0.18 10.34
N TRP A 110 5.59 0.04 9.80
CA TRP A 110 4.37 0.05 10.57
C TRP A 110 3.52 -1.17 10.21
N ARG A 111 2.98 -1.82 11.22
CA ARG A 111 2.04 -2.92 11.09
C ARG A 111 0.63 -2.40 11.14
N GLY A 112 -0.16 -2.68 10.09
CA GLY A 112 -1.58 -2.36 10.01
C GLY A 112 -2.46 -3.49 10.56
N TYR A 113 -3.48 -3.09 11.30
CA TYR A 113 -4.53 -3.97 11.81
C TYR A 113 -5.83 -3.57 11.11
N ASN A 114 -6.30 -4.38 10.20
CA ASN A 114 -7.55 -4.15 9.49
C ASN A 114 -8.69 -5.00 10.07
N ASN A 115 -9.91 -4.54 9.89
CA ASN A 115 -11.10 -5.36 10.02
C ASN A 115 -11.35 -6.12 8.68
N PRO A 116 -12.44 -6.90 8.54
CA PRO A 116 -12.75 -7.58 7.27
C PRO A 116 -12.85 -6.67 6.03
N GLN A 117 -12.99 -5.36 6.23
CA GLN A 117 -13.01 -4.36 5.16
C GLN A 117 -11.57 -3.96 4.82
N LEU A 118 -11.12 -4.27 3.60
CA LEU A 118 -9.71 -4.05 3.16
C LEU A 118 -9.27 -2.59 3.20
N TRP A 119 -10.20 -1.65 3.09
CA TRP A 119 -9.94 -0.20 3.09
C TRP A 119 -9.87 0.43 4.48
N ARG A 120 -10.30 -0.27 5.55
CA ARG A 120 -10.42 0.30 6.90
C ARG A 120 -9.45 -0.37 7.86
N PHE A 121 -8.37 0.32 8.16
CA PHE A 121 -7.50 -0.04 9.28
C PHE A 121 -8.08 0.46 10.60
N THR A 122 -7.87 -0.31 11.66
CA THR A 122 -8.29 0.01 13.03
C THR A 122 -7.14 0.56 13.87
N LYS A 123 -5.90 0.23 13.48
CA LYS A 123 -4.69 0.66 14.17
C LYS A 123 -3.48 0.46 13.27
N TRP A 124 -2.48 1.30 13.44
CA TRP A 124 -1.11 1.12 12.95
C TRP A 124 -0.16 1.15 14.14
N GLU A 125 0.80 0.26 14.19
CA GLU A 125 1.86 0.21 15.20
C GLU A 125 3.22 0.18 14.51
N LYS A 126 4.15 1.01 14.99
CA LYS A 126 5.54 0.98 14.60
C LYS A 126 6.15 -0.38 14.96
N CYS A 127 6.98 -0.92 14.11
CA CYS A 127 7.58 -2.25 14.32
C CYS A 127 8.96 -2.34 13.68
N ASP A 128 9.74 -3.34 14.12
CA ASP A 128 11.12 -3.54 13.68
C ASP A 128 11.26 -4.58 12.56
N ILE A 129 10.17 -4.84 11.81
CA ILE A 129 10.25 -5.75 10.66
C ILE A 129 11.22 -5.22 9.62
N ILE A 130 12.04 -6.08 9.05
CA ILE A 130 12.88 -5.76 7.89
C ILE A 130 12.29 -6.46 6.68
N ILE A 131 12.00 -5.71 5.64
CA ILE A 131 11.54 -6.22 4.34
C ILE A 131 12.62 -5.88 3.32
N GLU A 132 13.30 -6.92 2.81
CA GLU A 132 14.31 -6.74 1.77
C GLU A 132 13.63 -6.46 0.42
N LEU A 133 14.07 -5.38 -0.24
CA LEU A 133 13.58 -5.04 -1.56
C LEU A 133 14.31 -5.87 -2.62
N PRO A 134 13.60 -6.45 -3.59
CA PRO A 134 14.22 -7.09 -4.75
C PRO A 134 15.17 -6.12 -5.48
N TRP A 135 16.28 -6.65 -5.99
CA TRP A 135 17.36 -5.84 -6.61
C TRP A 135 16.89 -4.86 -7.68
N PHE A 136 15.82 -5.19 -8.41
CA PHE A 136 15.32 -4.32 -9.49
C PHE A 136 14.74 -2.99 -9.00
N PHE A 137 14.42 -2.87 -7.69
CA PHE A 137 14.03 -1.59 -7.08
C PHE A 137 15.15 -0.54 -7.14
N ASN A 138 16.41 -0.97 -7.22
CA ASN A 138 17.54 -0.05 -7.31
C ASN A 138 17.49 0.86 -8.54
N LYS A 139 16.76 0.46 -9.59
CA LYS A 139 16.54 1.30 -10.78
C LYS A 139 15.88 2.64 -10.46
N LEU A 140 15.01 2.71 -9.42
CA LEU A 140 14.37 3.95 -9.00
C LEU A 140 15.36 4.95 -8.41
N GLY A 141 16.33 4.45 -7.62
CA GLY A 141 17.32 5.30 -6.96
C GLY A 141 18.48 5.71 -7.85
N TRP A 142 18.94 4.83 -8.79
CA TRP A 142 20.11 5.11 -9.63
C TRP A 142 19.95 6.34 -10.51
N ASP A 143 18.74 6.63 -10.98
CA ASP A 143 18.46 7.81 -11.81
C ASP A 143 18.38 9.12 -11.03
N PHE A 144 18.70 9.12 -9.74
CA PHE A 144 18.66 10.27 -8.80
C PHE A 144 17.32 11.02 -8.69
N LYS A 145 16.27 10.45 -9.23
CA LYS A 145 14.97 11.13 -9.33
C LYS A 145 14.02 10.77 -8.20
N VAL A 146 14.07 9.52 -7.72
CA VAL A 146 13.24 9.05 -6.63
C VAL A 146 14.15 8.84 -5.41
N ARG A 147 14.02 9.71 -4.42
CA ARG A 147 14.78 9.63 -3.18
C ARG A 147 14.10 8.77 -2.12
N TYR A 148 12.80 8.78 -2.07
CA TYR A 148 12.00 8.03 -1.10
C TYR A 148 10.99 7.17 -1.82
N ILE A 149 10.76 5.98 -1.28
CA ILE A 149 9.65 5.13 -1.64
C ILE A 149 8.96 4.62 -0.37
N ASN A 150 7.67 4.37 -0.49
CA ASN A 150 6.94 3.57 0.48
C ASN A 150 6.48 2.29 -0.22
N ILE A 151 6.52 1.17 0.48
CA ILE A 151 5.91 -0.06 0.02
C ILE A 151 4.81 -0.51 0.98
N GLU A 152 3.82 -1.20 0.43
CA GLU A 152 2.91 -2.03 1.22
C GLU A 152 3.24 -3.50 0.99
N ALA A 153 3.14 -4.31 2.07
CA ALA A 153 3.42 -5.74 2.02
C ALA A 153 2.44 -6.53 2.91
N ILE A 154 2.17 -7.79 2.51
CA ILE A 154 1.51 -8.78 3.35
C ILE A 154 2.57 -9.83 3.73
N GLY A 155 2.87 -9.93 5.02
CA GLY A 155 4.06 -10.67 5.46
C GLY A 155 5.32 -10.07 4.82
N ASN A 156 6.05 -10.85 4.03
CA ASN A 156 7.22 -10.40 3.26
C ASN A 156 6.94 -10.19 1.77
N LYS A 157 5.67 -10.19 1.35
CA LYS A 157 5.25 -10.07 -0.04
C LYS A 157 4.87 -8.62 -0.35
N VAL A 158 5.71 -7.92 -1.12
CA VAL A 158 5.41 -6.55 -1.57
C VAL A 158 4.19 -6.56 -2.49
N ILE A 159 3.20 -5.75 -2.19
CA ILE A 159 1.94 -5.69 -2.93
C ILE A 159 1.71 -4.34 -3.64
N GLU A 160 2.38 -3.29 -3.19
CA GLU A 160 2.23 -1.93 -3.74
C GLU A 160 3.51 -1.13 -3.51
N VAL A 161 3.77 -0.16 -4.38
CA VAL A 161 4.89 0.79 -4.28
C VAL A 161 4.37 2.19 -4.54
N HIS A 162 4.74 3.10 -3.65
CA HIS A 162 4.50 4.54 -3.78
C HIS A 162 5.84 5.25 -3.97
N LEU A 163 5.93 6.16 -4.93
CA LEU A 163 7.17 6.90 -5.22
C LEU A 163 7.33 8.15 -4.32
N ARG A 164 7.00 7.98 -3.04
CA ARG A 164 7.01 8.96 -1.97
C ARG A 164 7.07 8.27 -0.61
N PRO A 165 7.41 8.94 0.48
CA PRO A 165 7.18 8.39 1.82
C PRO A 165 5.69 8.31 2.14
N ASN A 166 5.33 7.52 3.14
CA ASN A 166 3.95 7.47 3.62
C ASN A 166 3.59 8.81 4.31
N PRO A 167 2.53 9.50 3.88
CA PRO A 167 2.16 10.80 4.44
C PRO A 167 1.65 10.74 5.88
N ASP A 168 1.23 9.58 6.33
CA ASP A 168 0.65 9.37 7.66
C ASP A 168 1.69 8.98 8.72
N HIS A 169 2.89 8.54 8.31
CA HIS A 169 3.94 8.20 9.27
C HIS A 169 4.44 9.43 10.03
N ARG A 170 4.61 9.26 11.34
CA ARG A 170 5.10 10.28 12.26
C ARG A 170 6.14 9.68 13.19
N ASP A 171 7.34 10.24 13.18
CA ASP A 171 8.48 9.70 13.96
C ASP A 171 8.27 9.77 15.46
N GLU A 172 7.50 10.76 15.90
CA GLU A 172 7.21 11.05 17.30
C GLU A 172 6.19 10.11 17.95
N TYR A 173 5.56 9.21 17.17
CA TYR A 173 4.52 8.29 17.67
C TYR A 173 4.84 6.85 17.31
N ASP A 174 4.40 5.93 18.15
CA ASP A 174 4.52 4.48 17.95
C ASP A 174 3.19 3.82 17.60
N VAL A 175 2.08 4.50 17.85
CA VAL A 175 0.72 4.01 17.58
C VAL A 175 -0.11 5.09 16.92
N LEU A 176 -0.79 4.73 15.83
CA LEU A 176 -1.76 5.57 15.13
C LEU A 176 -3.09 4.83 15.04
N ILE A 177 -4.15 5.42 15.58
CA ILE A 177 -5.51 4.89 15.49
C ILE A 177 -6.29 5.78 14.52
N PRO A 178 -6.62 5.30 13.31
CA PRO A 178 -7.41 6.08 12.35
C PRO A 178 -8.78 6.41 12.93
N ILE A 179 -9.16 7.68 12.83
CA ILE A 179 -10.46 8.19 13.26
C ILE A 179 -11.33 8.42 12.02
N TRP A 180 -12.44 7.73 11.96
CA TRP A 180 -13.37 7.79 10.84
C TRP A 180 -14.58 8.65 11.17
N GLN A 181 -15.23 9.15 10.15
CA GLN A 181 -16.46 9.93 10.30
C GLN A 181 -17.50 9.16 11.16
N GLY A 182 -17.90 9.77 12.27
CA GLY A 182 -18.81 9.21 13.26
C GLY A 182 -18.14 8.45 14.42
N ASP A 183 -16.80 8.35 14.43
CA ASP A 183 -16.09 7.79 15.60
C ASP A 183 -16.00 8.82 16.73
N ASP A 184 -16.01 8.33 17.98
CA ASP A 184 -15.84 9.16 19.17
C ASP A 184 -14.36 9.30 19.54
N ILE A 185 -13.82 10.48 19.29
CA ILE A 185 -12.42 10.84 19.58
C ILE A 185 -12.15 10.81 21.09
N THR A 186 -13.15 11.15 21.94
CA THR A 186 -12.95 11.27 23.38
C THR A 186 -12.55 9.95 24.02
N LYS A 187 -12.97 8.83 23.43
CA LYS A 187 -12.54 7.49 23.81
C LYS A 187 -11.01 7.33 23.87
N TYR A 188 -10.28 7.99 22.99
CA TYR A 188 -8.82 7.87 22.86
C TYR A 188 -8.11 9.00 23.59
N THR A 189 -8.59 10.24 23.46
CA THR A 189 -7.95 11.39 24.11
C THR A 189 -8.00 11.31 25.64
N SER A 190 -9.07 10.71 26.21
CA SER A 190 -9.16 10.41 27.65
C SER A 190 -8.11 9.38 28.13
N GLN A 191 -7.52 8.61 27.21
CA GLN A 191 -6.45 7.64 27.48
C GLN A 191 -5.04 8.19 27.17
N GLY A 192 -4.92 9.50 26.94
CA GLY A 192 -3.65 10.19 26.70
C GLY A 192 -3.16 10.13 25.25
N TYR A 193 -4.04 9.79 24.29
CA TYR A 193 -3.73 9.95 22.87
C TYR A 193 -3.90 11.40 22.43
N THR A 194 -3.05 11.84 21.51
CA THR A 194 -3.15 13.15 20.85
C THR A 194 -3.90 13.00 19.53
N TYR A 195 -4.91 13.82 19.29
CA TYR A 195 -5.59 13.84 18.00
C TYR A 195 -4.78 14.67 16.99
N ILE A 196 -4.56 14.09 15.80
CA ILE A 196 -3.88 14.71 14.66
C ILE A 196 -4.86 14.71 13.49
N GLU A 197 -5.19 15.88 12.99
CA GLU A 197 -6.03 16.01 11.81
C GLU A 197 -5.26 15.54 10.56
N SER A 198 -5.87 14.63 9.80
CA SER A 198 -5.35 14.09 8.54
C SER A 198 -6.51 13.53 7.72
N HIS A 199 -7.25 14.47 7.12
CA HIS A 199 -8.45 14.13 6.34
C HIS A 199 -8.10 13.37 5.07
N ASP A 200 -8.83 12.29 4.81
CA ASP A 200 -8.76 11.52 3.58
C ASP A 200 -10.13 10.86 3.31
N ASP A 201 -10.74 11.21 2.22
CA ASP A 201 -12.01 10.62 1.74
C ASP A 201 -11.86 9.96 0.37
N ALA A 202 -10.62 9.88 -0.13
CA ALA A 202 -10.28 9.39 -1.46
C ALA A 202 -11.15 10.06 -2.55
N GLU A 203 -11.20 11.39 -2.52
CA GLU A 203 -12.01 12.22 -3.43
C GLU A 203 -13.52 11.86 -3.41
N GLY A 204 -14.03 11.57 -2.21
CA GLY A 204 -15.43 11.21 -2.00
C GLY A 204 -15.78 9.76 -2.37
N GLN A 205 -14.79 8.90 -2.66
CA GLN A 205 -15.04 7.51 -3.02
C GLN A 205 -15.14 6.58 -1.80
N LEU A 206 -14.70 7.01 -0.62
CA LEU A 206 -14.85 6.22 0.59
C LEU A 206 -16.27 6.31 1.16
N PRO A 207 -16.80 5.21 1.70
CA PRO A 207 -18.09 5.21 2.40
C PRO A 207 -18.12 6.11 3.64
N LYS A 208 -16.94 6.34 4.24
CA LYS A 208 -16.70 7.26 5.35
C LYS A 208 -15.32 7.88 5.21
N ALA A 209 -15.22 9.19 5.40
CA ALA A 209 -13.94 9.87 5.41
C ALA A 209 -13.12 9.48 6.67
N ARG A 210 -11.80 9.36 6.52
CA ARG A 210 -10.89 9.40 7.65
C ARG A 210 -10.70 10.86 8.04
N LEU A 211 -10.92 11.19 9.30
CA LEU A 211 -10.77 12.56 9.81
C LEU A 211 -9.35 12.85 10.29
N GLY A 212 -8.62 11.82 10.69
CA GLY A 212 -7.27 11.94 11.22
C GLY A 212 -6.86 10.69 12.00
N PHE A 213 -5.98 10.89 12.98
CA PHE A 213 -5.49 9.83 13.86
C PHE A 213 -5.51 10.26 15.33
N CYS A 214 -5.76 9.31 16.21
CA CYS A 214 -5.34 9.41 17.60
C CYS A 214 -4.00 8.70 17.76
N ALA A 215 -2.96 9.46 18.15
CA ALA A 215 -1.56 9.04 18.15
C ALA A 215 -0.97 8.96 19.57
N LYS A 216 -0.07 8.00 19.79
CA LYS A 216 0.64 7.85 21.06
C LYS A 216 2.05 7.29 20.84
#